data_040a0016609e3de8f6ec377488fe7d78
#
_entry.id   040a0016609e3de8f6ec377488fe7d78
#
_cell.length_a   1.000
_cell.length_b   1.000
_cell.length_c   1.000
_cell.angle_alpha   90.00
_cell.angle_beta   90.00
_cell.angle_gamma   90.00
#
_symmetry.space_group_name_H-M   'P 1'
#
loop_
_entity.id
_entity.type
_entity.pdbx_description
1 polymer ?
#
loop_
_entity_poly.entity_id
_entity_poly.type
_entity_poly.pdbx_seq_one_letter_code
_entity_poly.pdbx_strand_id
1 'polypeptide(L)'
;MKRADEIMAESGLAPSRSKARALIEAGRVKFEGKVIDKPSRKLPENAVLEISADAPESRYVSRAGLKLEAFLDRFGIDLRGVDILDAGASTGGFTDCALSRGAASSVCVDIGSGQLHPKLLADARVKNMEKTDIRSLSPSSFGGGKFDFICADLSFISLEKVFGNLWGLLSDGGIAVCLIKPQFESDPKLARIRKGVLRPEESAIAFEKITSYISDNFRGARIIGSMPSPILGGDGNTEYLIGVRKESGT
;
A
#
# COMPACT_ATOMS: atom_id res chain seq x y z
N MET A 1 -11.95 28.03 4.90
CA MET A 1 -10.87 26.99 4.74
C MET A 1 -11.50 25.65 4.46
N LYS A 2 -11.35 25.12 3.26
CA LYS A 2 -11.85 23.81 2.81
C LYS A 2 -10.71 22.80 2.61
N ARG A 3 -11.03 21.51 2.58
CA ARG A 3 -10.04 20.47 2.30
C ARG A 3 -9.65 20.50 0.82
N ALA A 4 -8.42 20.15 0.51
CA ALA A 4 -7.93 20.12 -0.87
C ALA A 4 -8.75 19.14 -1.74
N ASP A 5 -9.10 17.95 -1.22
CA ASP A 5 -9.93 16.96 -1.94
C ASP A 5 -11.37 17.48 -2.21
N GLU A 6 -11.92 18.31 -1.34
CA GLU A 6 -13.23 18.95 -1.53
C GLU A 6 -13.15 20.04 -2.61
N ILE A 7 -12.14 20.92 -2.53
CA ILE A 7 -11.94 21.98 -3.52
C ILE A 7 -11.80 21.39 -4.93
N MET A 8 -11.00 20.33 -5.10
CA MET A 8 -10.82 19.69 -6.40
C MET A 8 -12.11 19.10 -6.98
N ALA A 9 -12.93 18.49 -6.14
CA ALA A 9 -14.20 17.92 -6.60
C ALA A 9 -15.21 19.00 -6.96
N GLU A 10 -15.30 20.07 -6.16
CA GLU A 10 -16.21 21.20 -6.39
C GLU A 10 -15.80 22.07 -7.58
N SER A 11 -14.51 22.25 -7.81
CA SER A 11 -13.99 23.00 -8.97
C SER A 11 -13.99 22.22 -10.29
N GLY A 12 -14.40 20.94 -10.28
CA GLY A 12 -14.39 20.09 -11.47
C GLY A 12 -12.99 19.58 -11.88
N LEU A 13 -11.94 19.87 -11.08
CA LEU A 13 -10.59 19.35 -11.30
C LEU A 13 -10.50 17.85 -11.15
N ALA A 14 -11.43 17.26 -10.39
CA ALA A 14 -11.58 15.82 -10.28
C ALA A 14 -13.06 15.44 -10.30
N PRO A 15 -13.43 14.30 -10.94
CA PRO A 15 -14.84 13.88 -11.06
C PRO A 15 -15.47 13.46 -9.72
N SER A 16 -14.66 13.24 -8.69
CA SER A 16 -15.12 12.89 -7.33
C SER A 16 -14.03 13.17 -6.31
N ARG A 17 -14.42 13.26 -5.00
CA ARG A 17 -13.46 13.38 -3.88
C ARG A 17 -12.49 12.19 -3.83
N SER A 18 -12.93 10.99 -4.17
CA SER A 18 -12.07 9.80 -4.23
C SER A 18 -10.97 9.96 -5.29
N LYS A 19 -11.33 10.45 -6.48
CA LYS A 19 -10.35 10.75 -7.55
C LYS A 19 -9.44 11.93 -7.20
N ALA A 20 -9.98 12.97 -6.57
CA ALA A 20 -9.17 14.08 -6.03
C ALA A 20 -8.12 13.59 -5.03
N ARG A 21 -8.56 12.72 -4.11
CA ARG A 21 -7.69 12.09 -3.12
C ARG A 21 -6.55 11.30 -3.79
N ALA A 22 -6.87 10.45 -4.75
CA ALA A 22 -5.88 9.68 -5.50
C ALA A 22 -4.85 10.58 -6.21
N LEU A 23 -5.28 11.69 -6.81
CA LEU A 23 -4.39 12.66 -7.47
C LEU A 23 -3.46 13.37 -6.47
N ILE A 24 -3.97 13.72 -5.29
CA ILE A 24 -3.17 14.36 -4.23
C ILE A 24 -2.16 13.36 -3.66
N GLU A 25 -2.59 12.14 -3.34
CA GLU A 25 -1.74 11.07 -2.82
C GLU A 25 -0.66 10.64 -3.83
N ALA A 26 -0.96 10.77 -5.13
CA ALA A 26 0.02 10.59 -6.21
C ALA A 26 0.97 11.79 -6.38
N GLY A 27 0.86 12.86 -5.55
CA GLY A 27 1.71 14.04 -5.64
C GLY A 27 1.49 14.91 -6.88
N ARG A 28 0.37 14.71 -7.59
CA ARG A 28 0.07 15.41 -8.85
C ARG A 28 -0.58 16.77 -8.67
N VAL A 29 -0.91 17.17 -7.46
CA VAL A 29 -1.63 18.41 -7.18
C VAL A 29 -0.71 19.43 -6.56
N LYS A 30 -0.72 20.65 -7.11
CA LYS A 30 0.05 21.79 -6.60
C LYS A 30 -0.89 22.92 -6.16
N PHE A 31 -0.46 23.64 -5.14
CA PHE A 31 -1.01 24.92 -4.71
C PHE A 31 0.14 25.93 -4.57
N GLU A 32 0.06 27.04 -5.27
CA GLU A 32 1.13 28.05 -5.31
C GLU A 32 2.51 27.43 -5.63
N GLY A 33 2.55 26.52 -6.64
CA GLY A 33 3.75 25.85 -7.09
C GLY A 33 4.28 24.73 -6.17
N LYS A 34 3.69 24.54 -4.97
CA LYS A 34 4.10 23.50 -4.01
C LYS A 34 3.16 22.29 -4.08
N VAL A 35 3.75 21.09 -4.09
CA VAL A 35 2.98 19.86 -4.09
C VAL A 35 2.15 19.74 -2.81
N ILE A 36 0.88 19.36 -2.96
CA ILE A 36 -0.01 18.97 -1.87
C ILE A 36 0.05 17.46 -1.75
N ASP A 37 0.41 16.98 -0.58
CA ASP A 37 0.56 15.54 -0.26
C ASP A 37 -0.57 14.98 0.62
N LYS A 38 -1.41 15.89 1.18
CA LYS A 38 -2.50 15.51 2.09
C LYS A 38 -3.85 15.95 1.55
N PRO A 39 -4.77 15.00 1.23
CA PRO A 39 -6.14 15.34 0.80
C PRO A 39 -6.90 16.19 1.81
N SER A 40 -6.59 16.02 3.10
CA SER A 40 -7.20 16.77 4.21
C SER A 40 -6.61 18.16 4.43
N ARG A 41 -5.56 18.57 3.67
CA ARG A 41 -4.93 19.88 3.82
C ARG A 41 -5.97 21.00 3.68
N LYS A 42 -6.03 21.87 4.67
CA LYS A 42 -6.94 23.04 4.67
C LYS A 42 -6.33 24.16 3.85
N LEU A 43 -7.07 24.62 2.85
CA LEU A 43 -6.71 25.72 1.96
C LEU A 43 -7.81 26.78 1.93
N PRO A 44 -7.54 28.00 1.49
CA PRO A 44 -8.57 28.98 1.22
C PRO A 44 -9.65 28.41 0.28
N GLU A 45 -10.91 28.80 0.44
CA GLU A 45 -12.01 28.28 -0.40
C GLU A 45 -11.85 28.64 -1.88
N ASN A 46 -11.18 29.75 -2.15
CA ASN A 46 -10.83 30.21 -3.49
C ASN A 46 -9.45 29.73 -3.97
N ALA A 47 -8.85 28.74 -3.31
CA ALA A 47 -7.55 28.21 -3.72
C ALA A 47 -7.63 27.63 -5.13
N VAL A 48 -6.76 28.09 -6.01
CA VAL A 48 -6.59 27.54 -7.36
C VAL A 48 -5.58 26.40 -7.25
N LEU A 49 -6.05 25.19 -7.54
CA LEU A 49 -5.23 23.99 -7.56
C LEU A 49 -4.85 23.64 -8.98
N GLU A 50 -3.62 23.18 -9.17
CA GLU A 50 -3.09 22.76 -10.46
C GLU A 50 -2.84 21.25 -10.44
N ILE A 51 -3.25 20.56 -11.52
CA ILE A 51 -2.85 19.16 -11.73
C ILE A 51 -1.64 19.18 -12.65
N SER A 52 -0.49 18.76 -12.13
CA SER A 52 0.71 18.58 -12.94
C SER A 52 0.50 17.42 -13.90
N ALA A 53 0.72 17.65 -15.19
CA ALA A 53 0.82 16.59 -16.18
C ALA A 53 2.06 15.72 -15.90
N ASP A 54 3.13 16.37 -15.47
CA ASP A 54 4.36 15.75 -15.00
C ASP A 54 4.42 15.89 -13.48
N ALA A 55 4.11 14.82 -12.74
CA ALA A 55 4.48 14.78 -11.33
C ALA A 55 6.01 14.78 -11.29
N PRO A 56 6.67 15.76 -10.67
CA PRO A 56 8.08 15.61 -10.43
C PRO A 56 8.25 14.39 -9.53
N GLU A 57 8.97 13.38 -10.03
CA GLU A 57 9.65 12.39 -9.22
C GLU A 57 8.87 11.18 -8.68
N SER A 58 7.72 10.85 -9.17
CA SER A 58 7.27 9.47 -8.96
C SER A 58 7.76 8.64 -10.16
N ARG A 59 8.84 7.89 -9.95
CA ARG A 59 9.30 6.83 -10.85
C ARG A 59 8.17 5.81 -11.11
N TYR A 60 7.19 5.81 -10.24
CA TYR A 60 6.03 4.91 -10.22
C TYR A 60 4.72 5.68 -10.30
N VAL A 61 3.63 4.98 -10.62
CA VAL A 61 2.28 5.55 -10.73
C VAL A 61 1.77 6.18 -9.42
N SER A 62 2.41 5.87 -8.29
CA SER A 62 2.21 6.56 -7.01
C SER A 62 3.46 6.47 -6.12
N ARG A 63 3.53 7.35 -5.10
CA ARG A 63 4.62 7.35 -4.10
C ARG A 63 4.73 6.03 -3.33
N ALA A 64 3.66 5.23 -3.28
CA ALA A 64 3.69 3.93 -2.62
C ALA A 64 4.79 3.03 -3.19
N GLY A 65 5.07 3.09 -4.49
CA GLY A 65 6.15 2.33 -5.12
C GLY A 65 7.52 2.55 -4.49
N LEU A 66 7.80 3.76 -3.97
CA LEU A 66 9.05 4.07 -3.28
C LEU A 66 9.21 3.31 -1.96
N LYS A 67 8.09 2.95 -1.29
CA LYS A 67 8.11 2.14 -0.07
C LYS A 67 8.64 0.74 -0.38
N LEU A 68 8.05 0.10 -1.41
CA LEU A 68 8.47 -1.24 -1.83
C LEU A 68 9.90 -1.21 -2.37
N GLU A 69 10.25 -0.23 -3.21
CA GLU A 69 11.60 -0.06 -3.74
C GLU A 69 12.65 -0.05 -2.63
N ALA A 70 12.44 0.79 -1.61
CA ALA A 70 13.38 0.91 -0.50
C ALA A 70 13.56 -0.41 0.27
N PHE A 71 12.48 -1.19 0.41
CA PHE A 71 12.54 -2.49 1.06
C PHE A 71 13.31 -3.52 0.22
N LEU A 72 12.99 -3.59 -1.08
CA LEU A 72 13.67 -4.50 -2.01
C LEU A 72 15.17 -4.22 -2.07
N ASP A 73 15.56 -2.95 -2.15
CA ASP A 73 16.98 -2.53 -2.19
C ASP A 73 17.70 -2.86 -0.88
N ARG A 74 17.07 -2.56 0.26
CA ARG A 74 17.69 -2.77 1.57
C ARG A 74 17.96 -4.25 1.87
N PHE A 75 17.06 -5.13 1.46
CA PHE A 75 17.13 -6.55 1.78
C PHE A 75 17.57 -7.42 0.59
N GLY A 76 17.93 -6.81 -0.54
CA GLY A 76 18.48 -7.51 -1.71
C GLY A 76 17.49 -8.49 -2.34
N ILE A 77 16.19 -8.13 -2.40
CA ILE A 77 15.15 -8.99 -2.95
C ILE A 77 15.06 -8.79 -4.46
N ASP A 78 15.25 -9.85 -5.21
CA ASP A 78 15.14 -9.88 -6.67
C ASP A 78 13.74 -10.37 -7.07
N LEU A 79 13.04 -9.61 -7.90
CA LEU A 79 11.71 -9.92 -8.41
C LEU A 79 11.71 -10.38 -9.88
N ARG A 80 12.86 -10.57 -10.52
CA ARG A 80 12.92 -10.98 -11.93
C ARG A 80 12.27 -12.35 -12.15
N GLY A 81 11.28 -12.36 -13.03
CA GLY A 81 10.54 -13.58 -13.37
C GLY A 81 9.55 -14.06 -12.30
N VAL A 82 9.29 -13.27 -11.26
CA VAL A 82 8.42 -13.62 -10.13
C VAL A 82 6.98 -13.21 -10.40
N ASP A 83 6.04 -14.10 -10.11
CA ASP A 83 4.60 -13.77 -10.11
C ASP A 83 4.21 -13.18 -8.75
N ILE A 84 3.58 -12.00 -8.78
CA ILE A 84 3.27 -11.27 -7.55
C ILE A 84 1.77 -11.08 -7.31
N LEU A 85 1.40 -10.97 -6.04
CA LEU A 85 0.09 -10.50 -5.59
C LEU A 85 0.26 -9.17 -4.88
N ASP A 86 -0.47 -8.14 -5.31
CA ASP A 86 -0.53 -6.82 -4.69
C ASP A 86 -1.89 -6.66 -3.99
N ALA A 87 -1.90 -6.81 -2.67
CA ALA A 87 -3.09 -6.72 -1.83
C ALA A 87 -3.28 -5.30 -1.31
N GLY A 88 -4.38 -4.66 -1.72
CA GLY A 88 -4.63 -3.24 -1.51
C GLY A 88 -3.93 -2.39 -2.56
N ALA A 89 -3.99 -2.82 -3.82
CA ALA A 89 -3.23 -2.22 -4.92
C ALA A 89 -3.53 -0.73 -5.15
N SER A 90 -4.75 -0.26 -4.88
CA SER A 90 -5.18 1.13 -5.10
C SER A 90 -4.77 1.63 -6.49
N THR A 91 -3.88 2.62 -6.55
CA THR A 91 -3.35 3.14 -7.84
C THR A 91 -2.30 2.23 -8.49
N GLY A 92 -1.81 1.20 -7.79
CA GLY A 92 -0.85 0.22 -8.30
C GLY A 92 0.62 0.57 -8.11
N GLY A 93 0.95 1.38 -7.10
CA GLY A 93 2.34 1.80 -6.87
C GLY A 93 3.28 0.64 -6.60
N PHE A 94 2.87 -0.36 -5.81
CA PHE A 94 3.67 -1.56 -5.54
C PHE A 94 3.81 -2.42 -6.80
N THR A 95 2.72 -2.64 -7.52
CA THR A 95 2.72 -3.35 -8.81
C THR A 95 3.67 -2.69 -9.82
N ASP A 96 3.61 -1.36 -9.99
CA ASP A 96 4.49 -0.64 -10.93
C ASP A 96 5.97 -0.76 -10.55
N CYS A 97 6.26 -0.70 -9.25
CA CYS A 97 7.61 -0.96 -8.74
C CYS A 97 8.07 -2.38 -9.07
N ALA A 98 7.26 -3.39 -8.76
CA ALA A 98 7.63 -4.79 -8.98
C ALA A 98 7.82 -5.11 -10.47
N LEU A 99 6.91 -4.66 -11.35
CA LEU A 99 7.03 -4.85 -12.79
C LEU A 99 8.24 -4.14 -13.39
N SER A 100 8.60 -2.96 -12.88
CA SER A 100 9.82 -2.25 -13.29
C SER A 100 11.09 -2.96 -12.88
N ARG A 101 11.01 -3.82 -11.86
CA ARG A 101 12.10 -4.68 -11.36
C ARG A 101 12.07 -6.08 -11.94
N GLY A 102 11.27 -6.29 -12.99
CA GLY A 102 11.26 -7.52 -13.77
C GLY A 102 10.32 -8.61 -13.30
N ALA A 103 9.35 -8.31 -12.43
CA ALA A 103 8.29 -9.26 -12.10
C ALA A 103 7.58 -9.73 -13.38
N ALA A 104 7.29 -11.04 -13.46
CA ALA A 104 6.68 -11.65 -14.62
C ALA A 104 5.22 -11.27 -14.78
N SER A 105 4.48 -11.26 -13.68
CA SER A 105 3.08 -10.85 -13.65
C SER A 105 2.69 -10.24 -12.30
N SER A 106 1.55 -9.55 -12.28
CA SER A 106 0.95 -9.02 -11.05
C SER A 106 -0.55 -9.24 -11.02
N VAL A 107 -1.06 -9.78 -9.92
CA VAL A 107 -2.48 -9.76 -9.60
C VAL A 107 -2.73 -8.65 -8.59
N CYS A 108 -3.43 -7.61 -9.02
CA CYS A 108 -3.83 -6.47 -8.18
C CYS A 108 -5.19 -6.76 -7.56
N VAL A 109 -5.28 -6.78 -6.23
CA VAL A 109 -6.53 -6.99 -5.49
C VAL A 109 -6.86 -5.74 -4.70
N ASP A 110 -8.07 -5.21 -4.88
CA ASP A 110 -8.55 -4.06 -4.10
C ASP A 110 -10.06 -4.15 -3.87
N ILE A 111 -10.51 -3.74 -2.68
CA ILE A 111 -11.94 -3.63 -2.34
C ILE A 111 -12.61 -2.43 -3.05
N GLY A 112 -11.83 -1.43 -3.39
CA GLY A 112 -12.25 -0.27 -4.19
C GLY A 112 -12.44 -0.61 -5.66
N SER A 113 -12.78 0.40 -6.45
CA SER A 113 -12.92 0.25 -7.91
C SER A 113 -12.51 1.51 -8.66
N GLY A 114 -12.02 1.34 -9.90
CA GLY A 114 -11.62 2.43 -10.79
C GLY A 114 -10.42 3.22 -10.26
N GLN A 115 -9.54 2.60 -9.46
CA GLN A 115 -8.39 3.25 -8.85
C GLN A 115 -7.10 2.94 -9.61
N LEU A 116 -6.96 1.73 -10.13
CA LEU A 116 -5.73 1.31 -10.79
C LEU A 116 -5.38 2.23 -11.96
N HIS A 117 -4.12 2.62 -12.04
CA HIS A 117 -3.64 3.58 -13.03
C HIS A 117 -3.79 3.02 -14.47
N PRO A 118 -4.21 3.83 -15.47
CA PRO A 118 -4.41 3.37 -16.85
C PRO A 118 -3.19 2.67 -17.47
N LYS A 119 -1.97 3.10 -17.13
CA LYS A 119 -0.71 2.43 -17.53
C LYS A 119 -0.71 0.94 -17.16
N LEU A 120 -1.16 0.63 -15.94
CA LEU A 120 -1.17 -0.74 -15.42
C LEU A 120 -2.36 -1.54 -15.95
N LEU A 121 -3.51 -0.90 -16.15
CA LEU A 121 -4.66 -1.53 -16.80
C LEU A 121 -4.36 -1.94 -18.25
N ALA A 122 -3.45 -1.25 -18.93
CA ALA A 122 -3.01 -1.56 -20.29
C ALA A 122 -1.84 -2.57 -20.35
N ASP A 123 -1.21 -2.92 -19.23
CA ASP A 123 -0.09 -3.87 -19.19
C ASP A 123 -0.63 -5.30 -19.16
N ALA A 124 -0.29 -6.10 -20.18
CA ALA A 124 -0.74 -7.49 -20.31
C ALA A 124 -0.30 -8.40 -19.15
N ARG A 125 0.70 -7.99 -18.37
CA ARG A 125 1.18 -8.72 -17.19
C ARG A 125 0.30 -8.48 -15.95
N VAL A 126 -0.64 -7.53 -16.00
CA VAL A 126 -1.46 -7.12 -14.85
C VAL A 126 -2.86 -7.69 -14.96
N LYS A 127 -3.27 -8.43 -13.92
CA LYS A 127 -4.66 -8.83 -13.69
C LYS A 127 -5.27 -7.97 -12.60
N ASN A 128 -6.31 -7.18 -12.91
CA ASN A 128 -6.99 -6.33 -11.96
C ASN A 128 -8.24 -7.02 -11.37
N MET A 129 -8.31 -7.13 -10.05
CA MET A 129 -9.43 -7.69 -9.30
C MET A 129 -9.99 -6.64 -8.33
N GLU A 130 -10.79 -5.74 -8.88
CA GLU A 130 -11.50 -4.70 -8.12
C GLU A 130 -12.71 -5.26 -7.37
N LYS A 131 -13.22 -4.50 -6.37
CA LYS A 131 -14.36 -4.89 -5.51
C LYS A 131 -14.15 -6.26 -4.87
N THR A 132 -12.90 -6.62 -4.61
CA THR A 132 -12.51 -7.93 -4.12
C THR A 132 -11.83 -7.80 -2.77
N ASP A 133 -12.38 -8.46 -1.77
CA ASP A 133 -11.77 -8.55 -0.46
C ASP A 133 -10.73 -9.69 -0.47
N ILE A 134 -9.48 -9.37 -0.16
CA ILE A 134 -8.39 -10.37 -0.12
C ILE A 134 -8.73 -11.56 0.81
N ARG A 135 -9.54 -11.34 1.83
CA ARG A 135 -9.96 -12.38 2.77
C ARG A 135 -10.89 -13.43 2.15
N SER A 136 -11.53 -13.11 1.03
CA SER A 136 -12.37 -14.05 0.28
C SER A 136 -11.58 -14.92 -0.69
N LEU A 137 -10.29 -14.64 -0.89
CA LEU A 137 -9.45 -15.34 -1.85
C LEU A 137 -8.67 -16.49 -1.19
N SER A 138 -8.50 -17.55 -1.98
CA SER A 138 -7.74 -18.73 -1.62
C SER A 138 -7.00 -19.25 -2.86
N PRO A 139 -6.08 -20.20 -2.75
CA PRO A 139 -5.41 -20.78 -3.93
C PRO A 139 -6.38 -21.25 -5.02
N SER A 140 -7.57 -21.74 -4.67
CA SER A 140 -8.59 -22.15 -5.65
C SER A 140 -9.10 -20.99 -6.52
N SER A 141 -9.05 -19.75 -6.02
CA SER A 141 -9.37 -18.54 -6.79
C SER A 141 -8.38 -18.30 -7.95
N PHE A 142 -7.24 -18.98 -7.91
CA PHE A 142 -6.13 -18.88 -8.88
C PHE A 142 -5.80 -20.25 -9.50
N GLY A 143 -6.79 -21.14 -9.62
CA GLY A 143 -6.57 -22.47 -10.19
C GLY A 143 -5.66 -23.38 -9.35
N GLY A 144 -5.55 -23.13 -8.05
CA GLY A 144 -4.63 -23.81 -7.12
C GLY A 144 -3.23 -23.19 -7.04
N GLY A 145 -2.97 -22.14 -7.84
CA GLY A 145 -1.70 -21.42 -7.84
C GLY A 145 -1.49 -20.57 -6.58
N LYS A 146 -0.22 -20.39 -6.26
CA LYS A 146 0.26 -19.50 -5.19
C LYS A 146 1.26 -18.50 -5.77
N PHE A 147 1.62 -17.51 -4.97
CA PHE A 147 2.52 -16.43 -5.38
C PHE A 147 3.86 -16.54 -4.67
N ASP A 148 4.93 -16.32 -5.41
CA ASP A 148 6.29 -16.32 -4.84
C ASP A 148 6.60 -15.01 -4.12
N PHE A 149 5.86 -13.95 -4.44
CA PHE A 149 5.96 -12.67 -3.75
C PHE A 149 4.57 -12.07 -3.54
N ILE A 150 4.30 -11.64 -2.32
CA ILE A 150 3.09 -10.90 -1.97
C ILE A 150 3.49 -9.56 -1.38
N CYS A 151 2.93 -8.47 -1.87
CA CYS A 151 3.01 -7.18 -1.20
C CYS A 151 1.62 -6.76 -0.72
N ALA A 152 1.56 -6.07 0.44
CA ALA A 152 0.30 -5.65 1.03
C ALA A 152 0.40 -4.24 1.62
N ASP A 153 -0.43 -3.32 1.11
CA ASP A 153 -0.62 -1.95 1.63
C ASP A 153 -2.10 -1.72 1.94
N LEU A 154 -2.59 -2.38 2.99
CA LEU A 154 -4.01 -2.37 3.37
C LEU A 154 -4.34 -1.19 4.28
N SER A 155 -5.55 -0.65 4.16
CA SER A 155 -6.06 0.44 5.00
C SER A 155 -7.35 0.03 5.71
N PHE A 156 -7.57 0.59 6.90
CA PHE A 156 -8.77 0.39 7.73
C PHE A 156 -8.99 -1.04 8.23
N ILE A 157 -7.96 -1.86 8.22
CA ILE A 157 -7.98 -3.23 8.73
C ILE A 157 -6.64 -3.56 9.37
N SER A 158 -6.65 -4.30 10.46
CA SER A 158 -5.43 -4.84 11.07
C SER A 158 -4.87 -5.98 10.23
N LEU A 159 -3.54 -6.04 10.12
CA LEU A 159 -2.83 -7.12 9.45
C LEU A 159 -3.11 -8.48 10.10
N GLU A 160 -3.38 -8.54 11.41
CA GLU A 160 -3.79 -9.77 12.11
C GLU A 160 -5.00 -10.45 11.45
N LYS A 161 -5.93 -9.65 10.89
CA LYS A 161 -7.17 -10.17 10.28
C LYS A 161 -7.00 -10.65 8.84
N VAL A 162 -5.83 -10.40 8.24
CA VAL A 162 -5.60 -10.62 6.81
C VAL A 162 -4.39 -11.52 6.56
N PHE A 163 -3.40 -11.48 7.44
CA PHE A 163 -2.13 -12.17 7.21
C PHE A 163 -2.30 -13.68 6.98
N GLY A 164 -3.26 -14.32 7.64
CA GLY A 164 -3.57 -15.74 7.40
C GLY A 164 -3.98 -16.04 5.96
N ASN A 165 -4.75 -15.15 5.31
CA ASN A 165 -5.12 -15.29 3.91
C ASN A 165 -3.90 -15.10 2.99
N LEU A 166 -3.08 -14.06 3.25
CA LEU A 166 -1.84 -13.84 2.51
C LEU A 166 -0.90 -15.03 2.64
N TRP A 167 -0.76 -15.58 3.84
CA TRP A 167 0.07 -16.76 4.12
C TRP A 167 -0.39 -18.01 3.38
N GLY A 168 -1.71 -18.20 3.26
CA GLY A 168 -2.31 -19.29 2.48
C GLY A 168 -2.03 -19.19 0.99
N LEU A 169 -1.93 -17.94 0.47
CA LEU A 169 -1.64 -17.63 -0.93
C LEU A 169 -0.14 -17.59 -1.25
N LEU A 170 0.73 -17.56 -0.25
CA LEU A 170 2.17 -17.51 -0.43
C LEU A 170 2.73 -18.89 -0.68
N SER A 171 3.57 -19.05 -1.71
CA SER A 171 4.33 -20.27 -1.99
C SER A 171 5.34 -20.58 -0.88
N ASP A 172 5.71 -21.83 -0.74
CA ASP A 172 6.84 -22.21 0.10
C ASP A 172 8.13 -21.62 -0.51
N GLY A 173 8.97 -21.03 0.31
CA GLY A 173 10.12 -20.22 -0.12
C GLY A 173 9.80 -18.77 -0.48
N GLY A 174 8.52 -18.45 -0.68
CA GLY A 174 8.04 -17.12 -1.05
C GLY A 174 8.21 -16.06 0.04
N ILE A 175 8.06 -14.81 -0.35
CA ILE A 175 8.24 -13.64 0.54
C ILE A 175 6.96 -12.80 0.53
N ALA A 176 6.45 -12.48 1.72
CA ALA A 176 5.43 -11.45 1.90
C ALA A 176 6.08 -10.17 2.45
N VAL A 177 5.83 -9.03 1.80
CA VAL A 177 6.22 -7.69 2.28
C VAL A 177 4.95 -6.91 2.61
N CYS A 178 4.72 -6.67 3.89
CA CYS A 178 3.51 -6.02 4.37
C CYS A 178 3.83 -4.66 4.97
N LEU A 179 2.97 -3.68 4.69
CA LEU A 179 2.99 -2.39 5.37
C LEU A 179 2.18 -2.48 6.66
N ILE A 180 2.84 -2.20 7.78
CA ILE A 180 2.20 -2.07 9.09
C ILE A 180 1.86 -0.61 9.30
N LYS A 181 0.59 -0.32 9.49
CA LYS A 181 0.05 1.00 9.76
C LYS A 181 -0.41 1.09 11.22
N PRO A 182 0.39 1.66 12.11
CA PRO A 182 0.14 1.61 13.55
C PRO A 182 -1.26 2.06 13.96
N GLN A 183 -1.84 3.03 13.27
CA GLN A 183 -3.19 3.51 13.54
C GLN A 183 -4.30 2.46 13.31
N PHE A 184 -4.04 1.43 12.51
CA PHE A 184 -4.99 0.33 12.26
C PHE A 184 -4.69 -0.92 13.10
N GLU A 185 -3.55 -0.94 13.78
CA GLU A 185 -3.09 -2.04 14.65
C GLU A 185 -3.31 -1.76 16.14
N SER A 186 -3.53 -0.49 16.48
CA SER A 186 -3.74 -0.01 17.85
C SER A 186 -5.21 -0.12 18.26
N ASP A 187 -5.46 0.04 19.56
CA ASP A 187 -6.84 0.18 20.07
C ASP A 187 -7.55 1.34 19.34
N PRO A 188 -8.74 1.11 18.79
CA PRO A 188 -9.53 2.15 18.12
C PRO A 188 -9.82 3.38 19.01
N LYS A 189 -9.90 3.20 20.34
CA LYS A 189 -10.06 4.30 21.30
C LYS A 189 -8.83 5.19 21.31
N LEU A 190 -7.64 4.59 21.31
CA LEU A 190 -6.37 5.32 21.25
C LEU A 190 -6.24 6.11 19.95
N ALA A 191 -6.50 5.46 18.81
CA ALA A 191 -6.47 6.10 17.50
C ALA A 191 -7.44 7.31 17.44
N ARG A 192 -8.64 7.18 18.03
CA ARG A 192 -9.61 8.29 18.13
C ARG A 192 -9.10 9.44 18.99
N ILE A 193 -8.55 9.18 20.17
CA ILE A 193 -7.98 10.18 21.07
C ILE A 193 -6.85 10.94 20.37
N ARG A 194 -6.03 10.25 19.59
CA ARG A 194 -4.91 10.83 18.85
C ARG A 194 -5.30 11.46 17.51
N LYS A 195 -6.59 11.50 17.16
CA LYS A 195 -7.08 11.99 15.85
C LYS A 195 -6.38 11.30 14.65
N GLY A 196 -6.06 10.02 14.83
CA GLY A 196 -5.43 9.18 13.82
C GLY A 196 -3.90 9.27 13.77
N VAL A 197 -3.22 10.13 14.54
CA VAL A 197 -1.76 10.22 14.55
C VAL A 197 -1.21 9.73 15.89
N LEU A 198 -0.51 8.61 15.86
CA LEU A 198 0.07 7.98 17.06
C LEU A 198 1.44 8.60 17.42
N ARG A 199 1.80 8.50 18.70
CA ARG A 199 3.15 8.83 19.15
C ARG A 199 4.14 7.75 18.73
N PRO A 200 5.44 8.06 18.64
CA PRO A 200 6.47 7.07 18.25
C PRO A 200 6.43 5.79 19.09
N GLU A 201 6.25 5.91 20.43
CA GLU A 201 6.18 4.78 21.35
C GLU A 201 4.95 3.90 21.10
N GLU A 202 3.80 4.52 20.83
CA GLU A 202 2.54 3.84 20.49
C GLU A 202 2.65 3.12 19.15
N SER A 203 3.37 3.71 18.19
CA SER A 203 3.66 3.12 16.89
C SER A 203 4.60 1.92 17.00
N ALA A 204 5.61 2.01 17.87
CA ALA A 204 6.52 0.89 18.14
C ALA A 204 5.78 -0.29 18.78
N ILE A 205 4.90 -0.06 19.76
CA ILE A 205 4.09 -1.11 20.37
C ILE A 205 3.21 -1.81 19.31
N ALA A 206 2.57 -1.05 18.42
CA ALA A 206 1.76 -1.62 17.36
C ALA A 206 2.59 -2.46 16.38
N PHE A 207 3.81 -2.03 16.06
CA PHE A 207 4.75 -2.78 15.24
C PHE A 207 5.17 -4.09 15.91
N GLU A 208 5.58 -4.06 17.19
CA GLU A 208 5.97 -5.24 17.96
C GLU A 208 4.83 -6.25 18.06
N LYS A 209 3.61 -5.77 18.31
CA LYS A 209 2.41 -6.60 18.34
C LYS A 209 2.24 -7.44 17.08
N ILE A 210 2.34 -6.82 15.90
CA ILE A 210 2.19 -7.52 14.63
C ILE A 210 3.36 -8.47 14.36
N THR A 211 4.56 -8.06 14.72
CA THR A 211 5.76 -8.89 14.58
C THR A 211 5.66 -10.17 15.40
N SER A 212 5.27 -10.05 16.69
CA SER A 212 5.03 -11.19 17.57
C SER A 212 3.88 -12.06 17.06
N TYR A 213 2.76 -11.45 16.64
CA TYR A 213 1.63 -12.19 16.09
C TYR A 213 2.04 -13.09 14.91
N ILE A 214 2.85 -12.56 13.99
CA ILE A 214 3.34 -13.33 12.83
C ILE A 214 4.24 -14.48 13.30
N SER A 215 5.19 -14.21 14.17
CA SER A 215 6.15 -15.22 14.66
C SER A 215 5.48 -16.34 15.44
N ASP A 216 4.47 -16.02 16.24
CA ASP A 216 3.85 -16.98 17.16
C ASP A 216 2.77 -17.85 16.48
N ASN A 217 2.11 -17.31 15.43
CA ASN A 217 0.94 -17.98 14.84
C ASN A 217 1.21 -18.64 13.48
N PHE A 218 2.35 -18.37 12.83
CA PHE A 218 2.63 -18.91 11.49
C PHE A 218 3.91 -19.74 11.49
N ARG A 219 3.72 -21.07 11.57
CA ARG A 219 4.84 -22.02 11.51
C ARG A 219 5.60 -21.86 10.20
N GLY A 220 6.93 -21.79 10.28
CA GLY A 220 7.79 -21.54 9.13
C GLY A 220 7.85 -20.08 8.69
N ALA A 221 7.24 -19.14 9.42
CA ALA A 221 7.42 -17.72 9.17
C ALA A 221 8.78 -17.27 9.70
N ARG A 222 9.64 -16.83 8.78
CA ARG A 222 10.91 -16.19 9.13
C ARG A 222 10.90 -14.73 8.72
N ILE A 223 10.97 -13.83 9.70
CA ILE A 223 11.12 -12.41 9.45
C ILE A 223 12.50 -12.18 8.86
N ILE A 224 12.56 -11.73 7.60
CA ILE A 224 13.80 -11.44 6.88
C ILE A 224 14.30 -10.02 7.11
N GLY A 225 13.43 -9.15 7.60
CA GLY A 225 13.77 -7.80 7.99
C GLY A 225 12.58 -6.90 8.15
N SER A 226 12.83 -5.73 8.71
CA SER A 226 11.85 -4.65 8.84
C SER A 226 12.54 -3.30 8.75
N MET A 227 11.77 -2.28 8.37
CA MET A 227 12.26 -0.90 8.34
C MET A 227 11.10 0.10 8.43
N PRO A 228 11.34 1.31 8.95
CA PRO A 228 10.40 2.40 8.75
C PRO A 228 10.21 2.69 7.26
N SER A 229 8.98 3.03 6.88
CA SER A 229 8.70 3.50 5.53
C SER A 229 9.51 4.78 5.24
N PRO A 230 10.11 4.90 4.03
CA PRO A 230 10.85 6.12 3.65
C PRO A 230 9.94 7.35 3.51
N ILE A 231 8.64 7.13 3.46
CA ILE A 231 7.62 8.18 3.39
C ILE A 231 6.57 7.98 4.46
N LEU A 232 6.09 9.06 5.03
CA LEU A 232 5.02 9.03 6.02
C LEU A 232 3.68 8.63 5.39
N GLY A 233 2.83 7.98 6.18
CA GLY A 233 1.45 7.73 5.81
C GLY A 233 0.64 9.01 5.56
N GLY A 234 -0.51 8.88 4.92
CA GLY A 234 -1.37 10.00 4.52
C GLY A 234 -1.75 10.94 5.67
N ASP A 235 -1.88 10.43 6.88
CA ASP A 235 -2.20 11.20 8.08
C ASP A 235 -0.95 11.69 8.84
N GLY A 236 0.26 11.34 8.37
CA GLY A 236 1.55 11.71 8.98
C GLY A 236 2.09 10.69 9.97
N ASN A 237 1.48 9.51 10.08
CA ASN A 237 2.01 8.40 10.87
C ASN A 237 3.29 7.83 10.25
N THR A 238 4.21 7.42 11.12
CA THR A 238 5.27 6.50 10.71
C THR A 238 4.65 5.15 10.43
N GLU A 239 4.87 4.62 9.24
CA GLU A 239 4.49 3.27 8.84
C GLU A 239 5.75 2.39 8.79
N TYR A 240 5.59 1.07 8.88
CA TYR A 240 6.70 0.14 8.84
C TYR A 240 6.49 -0.90 7.76
N LEU A 241 7.56 -1.31 7.11
CA LEU A 241 7.58 -2.47 6.22
C LEU A 241 8.16 -3.66 6.97
N ILE A 242 7.54 -4.82 6.84
CA ILE A 242 8.03 -6.09 7.35
C ILE A 242 8.06 -7.11 6.22
N GLY A 243 9.16 -7.82 6.08
CA GLY A 243 9.30 -8.94 5.15
C GLY A 243 9.32 -10.26 5.88
N VAL A 244 8.49 -11.18 5.43
CA VAL A 244 8.36 -12.52 6.02
C VAL A 244 8.56 -13.56 4.93
N ARG A 245 9.52 -14.45 5.09
CA ARG A 245 9.73 -15.61 4.21
C ARG A 245 8.96 -16.80 4.75
N LYS A 246 8.31 -17.53 3.88
CA LYS A 246 7.70 -18.82 4.18
C LYS A 246 8.71 -19.91 3.96
N GLU A 247 9.28 -20.44 5.04
CA GLU A 247 10.19 -21.59 4.92
C GLU A 247 9.42 -22.85 4.54
N SER A 248 9.99 -23.62 3.63
CA SER A 248 9.43 -24.92 3.26
C SER A 248 9.33 -25.77 4.52
N GLY A 249 8.16 -26.33 4.79
CA GLY A 249 7.95 -27.19 5.95
C GLY A 249 8.94 -28.35 5.95
N THR A 250 9.78 -28.41 6.93
CA THR A 250 10.51 -29.62 7.33
C THR A 250 9.56 -30.59 8.01
#